data_d9ef198a5731dda5e36689784f1f5bc0
#
_entry.id   d9ef198a5731dda5e36689784f1f5bc0
#
_cell.length_a   1.000
_cell.length_b   1.000
_cell.length_c   1.000
_cell.angle_alpha   90.00
_cell.angle_beta   90.00
_cell.angle_gamma   90.00
#
_symmetry.space_group_name_H-M   'P 1'
#
loop_
_entity.id
_entity.type
_entity.pdbx_description
1 polymer ?
#
loop_
_entity_poly.entity_id
_entity_poly.type
_entity_poly.pdbx_seq_one_letter_code
_entity_poly.pdbx_strand_id
1 'polypeptide(L)'
;MIASFHIVEYRKPVFSPPKRLADEVTGLRFWRPLNIGGDFAWFRDHPGRWGLYARLRPHFRHWAFYGVWEEEAALEEFLTTSETGRAWSETTAEICHFWLRPNRVRGPWRGIAVLRDSEAERADGPVAHIVRLDLSLRGTLAMWGSAAPNLLHHLPESTELLLGLPLVDRPYVQPVSFSVWRTTASATTFAYREQGHRDAIACVQRSQTNLLDRYSTGSFEPYRCEGTWKGNNPLAPAPPPNTAR
;
A
#
# COMPACT_ATOMS: atom_id res chain seq x y z
N MET A 1 7.86 14.51 -11.49
CA MET A 1 6.65 13.82 -11.03
C MET A 1 6.94 13.11 -9.72
N ILE A 2 6.01 13.14 -8.80
CA ILE A 2 6.04 12.41 -7.54
C ILE A 2 4.79 11.54 -7.41
N ALA A 3 4.78 10.61 -6.48
CA ALA A 3 3.58 9.90 -6.05
C ALA A 3 3.22 10.28 -4.61
N SER A 4 1.96 10.08 -4.26
CA SER A 4 1.49 10.16 -2.89
C SER A 4 0.73 8.91 -2.50
N PHE A 5 0.76 8.61 -1.21
CA PHE A 5 -0.09 7.57 -0.65
C PHE A 5 -0.72 8.08 0.64
N HIS A 6 -2.03 8.09 0.69
CA HIS A 6 -2.78 8.61 1.83
C HIS A 6 -3.56 7.48 2.46
N ILE A 7 -3.43 7.31 3.77
CA ILE A 7 -4.14 6.31 4.55
C ILE A 7 -5.13 7.06 5.42
N VAL A 8 -6.39 6.69 5.35
CA VAL A 8 -7.49 7.45 5.94
C VAL A 8 -8.40 6.53 6.74
N GLU A 9 -8.60 6.85 8.02
CA GLU A 9 -9.68 6.32 8.82
C GLU A 9 -10.78 7.38 8.97
N TYR A 10 -11.93 7.13 8.37
CA TYR A 10 -13.10 8.00 8.51
C TYR A 10 -13.81 7.77 9.85
N ARG A 11 -14.35 8.83 10.44
CA ARG A 11 -15.20 8.74 11.64
C ARG A 11 -16.49 7.95 11.40
N LYS A 12 -17.01 7.99 10.16
CA LYS A 12 -18.21 7.28 9.71
C LYS A 12 -17.90 6.44 8.47
N PRO A 13 -18.65 5.36 8.20
CA PRO A 13 -18.47 4.58 6.97
C PRO A 13 -18.64 5.41 5.70
N VAL A 14 -17.71 5.26 4.76
CA VAL A 14 -17.72 5.89 3.43
C VAL A 14 -17.82 4.81 2.37
N PHE A 15 -18.96 4.70 1.70
CA PHE A 15 -19.22 3.65 0.70
C PHE A 15 -18.73 4.00 -0.69
N SER A 16 -18.59 5.29 -0.98
CA SER A 16 -18.12 5.80 -2.27
C SER A 16 -17.12 6.94 -2.08
N PRO A 17 -15.83 6.60 -1.94
CA PRO A 17 -14.79 7.62 -1.84
C PRO A 17 -14.61 8.35 -3.18
N PRO A 18 -13.98 9.54 -3.22
CA PRO A 18 -13.71 10.28 -4.44
C PRO A 18 -12.92 9.44 -5.45
N LYS A 19 -13.50 9.19 -6.65
CA LYS A 19 -12.91 8.30 -7.65
C LYS A 19 -12.30 9.01 -8.86
N ARG A 20 -12.75 10.22 -9.18
CA ARG A 20 -12.42 10.94 -10.41
C ARG A 20 -11.84 12.32 -10.15
N LEU A 21 -10.85 12.40 -9.27
CA LEU A 21 -10.21 13.68 -8.98
C LEU A 21 -9.19 14.11 -10.05
N ALA A 22 -8.66 13.18 -10.83
CA ALA A 22 -7.63 13.50 -11.82
C ALA A 22 -8.09 14.44 -12.93
N ASP A 23 -9.41 14.47 -13.22
CA ASP A 23 -9.99 15.36 -14.21
C ASP A 23 -10.31 16.76 -13.64
N GLU A 24 -10.32 16.91 -12.32
CA GLU A 24 -10.80 18.08 -11.61
C GLU A 24 -9.68 18.83 -10.87
N VAL A 25 -8.53 18.18 -10.62
CA VAL A 25 -7.43 18.69 -9.82
C VAL A 25 -6.21 18.96 -10.69
N THR A 26 -5.77 20.20 -10.73
CA THR A 26 -4.59 20.62 -11.48
C THR A 26 -3.34 19.88 -11.00
N GLY A 27 -2.55 19.38 -11.95
CA GLY A 27 -1.31 18.65 -11.66
C GLY A 27 -1.48 17.21 -11.18
N LEU A 28 -2.71 16.73 -10.96
CA LEU A 28 -2.99 15.34 -10.65
C LEU A 28 -3.10 14.51 -11.95
N ARG A 29 -2.21 13.54 -12.14
CA ARG A 29 -2.15 12.69 -13.35
C ARG A 29 -2.85 11.35 -13.18
N PHE A 30 -2.94 10.88 -11.94
CA PHE A 30 -3.61 9.62 -11.61
C PHE A 30 -4.11 9.64 -10.18
N TRP A 31 -5.28 9.07 -9.97
CA TRP A 31 -5.88 8.91 -8.65
C TRP A 31 -6.58 7.57 -8.52
N ARG A 32 -6.31 6.86 -7.43
CA ARG A 32 -6.94 5.57 -7.18
C ARG A 32 -7.30 5.39 -5.72
N PRO A 33 -8.59 5.33 -5.38
CA PRO A 33 -9.05 4.88 -4.08
C PRO A 33 -8.88 3.35 -3.98
N LEU A 34 -8.38 2.90 -2.84
CA LEU A 34 -8.15 1.51 -2.50
C LEU A 34 -8.81 1.23 -1.16
N ASN A 35 -9.55 0.15 -1.04
CA ASN A 35 -10.10 -0.24 0.24
C ASN A 35 -9.04 -0.98 1.05
N ILE A 36 -8.89 -0.65 2.33
CA ILE A 36 -7.97 -1.34 3.24
C ILE A 36 -8.66 -2.58 3.77
N GLY A 37 -8.17 -3.76 3.40
CA GLY A 37 -8.72 -5.06 3.80
C GLY A 37 -8.38 -5.49 5.22
N GLY A 38 -7.64 -4.69 5.95
CA GLY A 38 -7.16 -4.99 7.30
C GLY A 38 -5.73 -4.49 7.52
N ASP A 39 -5.03 -5.10 8.46
CA ASP A 39 -3.63 -4.82 8.78
C ASP A 39 -2.87 -6.13 8.81
N PHE A 40 -1.67 -6.17 8.28
CA PHE A 40 -0.83 -7.36 8.31
C PHE A 40 -0.54 -7.83 9.74
N ALA A 41 -0.32 -6.90 10.68
CA ALA A 41 -0.11 -7.25 12.08
C ALA A 41 -1.35 -7.93 12.69
N TRP A 42 -2.55 -7.41 12.46
CA TRP A 42 -3.77 -8.02 12.94
C TRP A 42 -3.97 -9.43 12.38
N PHE A 43 -3.69 -9.61 11.11
CA PHE A 43 -3.81 -10.92 10.47
C PHE A 43 -2.80 -11.93 11.03
N ARG A 44 -1.57 -11.51 11.28
CA ARG A 44 -0.55 -12.36 11.92
C ARG A 44 -1.02 -12.84 13.30
N ASP A 45 -1.57 -11.93 14.10
CA ASP A 45 -1.94 -12.20 15.48
C ASP A 45 -3.24 -13.02 15.61
N HIS A 46 -3.98 -13.22 14.50
CA HIS A 46 -5.25 -13.94 14.46
C HIS A 46 -5.32 -14.98 13.33
N PRO A 47 -4.39 -15.93 13.25
CA PRO A 47 -4.27 -16.84 12.11
C PRO A 47 -5.48 -17.75 11.87
N GLY A 48 -6.26 -18.06 12.91
CA GLY A 48 -7.47 -18.89 12.79
C GLY A 48 -8.73 -18.16 12.32
N ARG A 49 -8.72 -16.83 12.24
CA ARG A 49 -9.88 -16.01 11.84
C ARG A 49 -9.92 -15.66 10.34
N TRP A 50 -9.15 -16.37 9.54
CA TRP A 50 -9.06 -16.21 8.09
C TRP A 50 -10.25 -16.75 7.30
N GLY A 51 -11.36 -17.00 7.93
CA GLY A 51 -12.56 -17.43 7.23
C GLY A 51 -12.93 -16.47 6.09
N LEU A 52 -13.61 -16.98 5.08
CA LEU A 52 -14.13 -16.22 3.94
C LEU A 52 -14.79 -14.89 4.37
N TYR A 53 -15.39 -14.86 5.54
CA TYR A 53 -16.09 -13.70 6.10
C TYR A 53 -15.16 -12.52 6.47
N ALA A 54 -13.99 -12.77 7.05
CA ALA A 54 -13.02 -11.72 7.37
C ALA A 54 -12.39 -11.12 6.08
N ARG A 55 -12.31 -11.93 5.02
CA ARG A 55 -11.81 -11.55 3.70
C ARG A 55 -12.81 -10.75 2.86
N LEU A 56 -14.10 -10.86 3.18
CA LEU A 56 -15.20 -10.31 2.40
C LEU A 56 -15.75 -9.00 3.00
N ARG A 57 -15.34 -8.63 4.20
CA ARG A 57 -15.87 -7.45 4.86
C ARG A 57 -15.10 -6.20 4.40
N PRO A 58 -15.62 -5.40 3.49
CA PRO A 58 -15.00 -4.12 3.19
C PRO A 58 -15.05 -3.26 4.45
N HIS A 59 -13.90 -2.75 4.84
CA HIS A 59 -13.79 -1.78 5.93
C HIS A 59 -14.14 -0.40 5.38
N PHE A 60 -15.43 -0.05 5.34
CA PHE A 60 -15.89 1.22 4.79
C PHE A 60 -15.37 2.47 5.52
N ARG A 61 -14.71 2.32 6.65
CA ARG A 61 -14.05 3.43 7.33
C ARG A 61 -12.58 3.58 6.94
N HIS A 62 -11.95 2.53 6.41
CA HIS A 62 -10.53 2.52 6.12
C HIS A 62 -10.29 2.53 4.61
N TRP A 63 -9.68 3.60 4.15
CA TRP A 63 -9.35 3.78 2.75
C TRP A 63 -7.91 4.21 2.59
N ALA A 64 -7.33 3.85 1.47
CA ALA A 64 -6.08 4.43 1.00
C ALA A 64 -6.31 5.08 -0.36
N PHE A 65 -5.49 6.08 -0.65
CA PHE A 65 -5.55 6.80 -1.92
C PHE A 65 -4.15 6.89 -2.49
N TYR A 66 -3.97 6.35 -3.67
CA TYR A 66 -2.73 6.45 -4.42
C TYR A 66 -2.87 7.52 -5.49
N GLY A 67 -2.00 8.53 -5.44
CA GLY A 67 -1.95 9.65 -6.37
C GLY A 67 -0.62 9.73 -7.11
N VAL A 68 -0.65 10.23 -8.36
CA VAL A 68 0.54 10.61 -9.12
C VAL A 68 0.40 12.05 -9.55
N TRP A 69 1.40 12.85 -9.27
CA TRP A 69 1.39 14.30 -9.40
C TRP A 69 2.51 14.78 -10.31
N GLU A 70 2.27 15.88 -11.03
CA GLU A 70 3.30 16.53 -11.83
C GLU A 70 4.46 17.00 -10.97
N GLU A 71 4.13 17.61 -9.83
CA GLU A 71 5.07 18.18 -8.88
C GLU A 71 4.52 18.16 -7.45
N GLU A 72 5.37 18.42 -6.48
CA GLU A 72 5.02 18.42 -5.06
C GLU A 72 4.08 19.57 -4.71
N ALA A 73 4.26 20.75 -5.33
CA ALA A 73 3.40 21.90 -5.10
C ALA A 73 1.92 21.61 -5.41
N ALA A 74 1.63 20.85 -6.47
CA ALA A 74 0.26 20.44 -6.80
C ALA A 74 -0.36 19.54 -5.72
N LEU A 75 0.43 18.63 -5.12
CA LEU A 75 -0.03 17.84 -3.98
C LEU A 75 -0.28 18.70 -2.74
N GLU A 76 0.60 19.64 -2.43
CA GLU A 76 0.44 20.56 -1.30
C GLU A 76 -0.82 21.43 -1.45
N GLU A 77 -1.03 21.96 -2.64
CA GLU A 77 -2.23 22.73 -2.95
C GLU A 77 -3.49 21.87 -2.80
N PHE A 78 -3.48 20.65 -3.32
CA PHE A 78 -4.60 19.73 -3.14
C PHE A 78 -4.91 19.47 -1.66
N LEU A 79 -3.92 19.18 -0.84
CA LEU A 79 -4.13 18.88 0.57
C LEU A 79 -4.68 20.09 1.35
N THR A 80 -4.30 21.30 0.97
CA THR A 80 -4.67 22.52 1.70
C THR A 80 -5.93 23.20 1.19
N THR A 81 -6.17 23.16 -0.13
CA THR A 81 -7.19 24.00 -0.77
C THR A 81 -8.36 23.24 -1.37
N SER A 82 -8.16 21.95 -1.73
CA SER A 82 -9.22 21.17 -2.37
C SER A 82 -10.38 20.85 -1.42
N GLU A 83 -11.55 20.62 -1.98
CA GLU A 83 -12.72 20.14 -1.22
C GLU A 83 -12.41 18.82 -0.51
N THR A 84 -11.70 17.89 -1.18
CA THR A 84 -11.30 16.60 -0.60
C THR A 84 -10.32 16.77 0.56
N GLY A 85 -9.31 17.62 0.43
CA GLY A 85 -8.34 17.90 1.51
C GLY A 85 -9.02 18.51 2.73
N ARG A 86 -9.93 19.46 2.54
CA ARG A 86 -10.75 20.04 3.62
C ARG A 86 -11.68 19.00 4.25
N ALA A 87 -12.38 18.21 3.43
CA ALA A 87 -13.26 17.17 3.92
C ALA A 87 -12.51 16.13 4.76
N TRP A 88 -11.27 15.80 4.40
CA TRP A 88 -10.45 14.89 5.22
C TRP A 88 -10.17 15.47 6.60
N SER A 89 -9.82 16.75 6.73
CA SER A 89 -9.57 17.37 8.05
C SER A 89 -10.79 17.31 8.98
N GLU A 90 -12.00 17.33 8.42
CA GLU A 90 -13.25 17.35 9.17
C GLU A 90 -13.81 15.94 9.46
N THR A 91 -13.67 15.02 8.52
CA THR A 91 -14.38 13.74 8.53
C THR A 91 -13.54 12.55 8.99
N THR A 92 -12.23 12.71 9.07
CA THR A 92 -11.34 11.61 9.46
C THR A 92 -11.09 11.54 10.96
N ALA A 93 -10.95 10.33 11.46
CA ALA A 93 -10.49 10.07 12.82
C ALA A 93 -8.96 10.05 12.86
N GLU A 94 -8.35 9.52 11.79
CA GLU A 94 -6.90 9.44 11.63
C GLU A 94 -6.53 9.52 10.15
N ILE A 95 -5.39 10.13 9.84
CA ILE A 95 -4.87 10.24 8.49
C ILE A 95 -3.35 10.21 8.50
N CYS A 96 -2.77 9.58 7.49
CA CYS A 96 -1.33 9.54 7.28
C CYS A 96 -1.03 9.77 5.80
N HIS A 97 -0.22 10.74 5.50
CA HIS A 97 0.18 11.13 4.16
C HIS A 97 1.64 10.77 3.90
N PHE A 98 1.92 10.12 2.78
CA PHE A 98 3.26 9.85 2.30
C PHE A 98 3.53 10.60 1.01
N TRP A 99 4.69 11.25 0.93
CA TRP A 99 5.30 11.78 -0.29
C TRP A 99 6.34 10.78 -0.77
N LEU A 100 6.20 10.34 -2.01
CA LEU A 100 6.92 9.21 -2.57
C LEU A 100 7.67 9.63 -3.84
N ARG A 101 8.99 9.52 -3.83
CA ARG A 101 9.81 9.67 -5.03
C ARG A 101 9.96 8.32 -5.73
N PRO A 102 9.63 8.19 -7.02
CA PRO A 102 9.75 6.91 -7.71
C PRO A 102 11.22 6.51 -7.87
N ASN A 103 11.55 5.27 -7.48
CA ASN A 103 12.86 4.66 -7.73
C ASN A 103 12.78 3.74 -8.95
N ARG A 104 11.82 2.83 -8.96
CA ARG A 104 11.61 1.86 -10.04
C ARG A 104 10.14 1.51 -10.16
N VAL A 105 9.62 1.59 -11.37
CA VAL A 105 8.22 1.32 -11.65
C VAL A 105 8.06 0.35 -12.81
N ARG A 106 7.12 -0.58 -12.73
CA ARG A 106 6.87 -1.60 -13.75
C ARG A 106 5.42 -2.01 -13.80
N GLY A 107 4.98 -2.41 -14.99
CA GLY A 107 3.71 -3.08 -15.22
C GLY A 107 2.58 -2.16 -15.70
N PRO A 108 1.41 -2.76 -15.99
CA PRO A 108 0.34 -2.11 -16.75
C PRO A 108 -0.59 -1.21 -15.94
N TRP A 109 -0.38 -1.05 -14.64
CA TRP A 109 -1.23 -0.16 -13.85
C TRP A 109 -1.00 1.30 -14.25
N ARG A 110 -2.03 1.95 -14.79
CA ARG A 110 -1.92 3.27 -15.44
C ARG A 110 -1.20 4.30 -14.59
N GLY A 111 -1.46 4.34 -13.28
CA GLY A 111 -0.78 5.27 -12.37
C GLY A 111 0.71 5.01 -12.24
N ILE A 112 1.14 3.75 -12.30
CA ILE A 112 2.56 3.38 -12.31
C ILE A 112 3.16 3.71 -13.69
N ALA A 113 2.42 3.46 -14.78
CA ALA A 113 2.91 3.68 -16.13
C ALA A 113 3.19 5.15 -16.48
N VAL A 114 2.63 6.11 -15.75
CA VAL A 114 2.93 7.54 -15.96
C VAL A 114 4.16 8.01 -15.20
N LEU A 115 4.68 7.21 -14.26
CA LEU A 115 5.91 7.48 -13.56
C LEU A 115 7.10 7.00 -14.40
N ARG A 116 8.24 7.63 -14.21
CA ARG A 116 9.52 7.20 -14.77
C ARG A 116 10.44 6.75 -13.66
N ASP A 117 11.30 5.79 -13.96
CA ASP A 117 12.37 5.41 -13.05
C ASP A 117 13.25 6.63 -12.75
N SER A 118 13.66 6.78 -11.50
CA SER A 118 14.63 7.79 -11.12
C SER A 118 16.03 7.26 -11.47
N GLU A 119 16.86 8.14 -12.04
CA GLU A 119 18.28 7.90 -12.20
C GLU A 119 19.07 8.19 -10.91
N ALA A 120 18.41 8.71 -9.88
CA ALA A 120 19.05 9.04 -8.62
C ALA A 120 19.59 7.79 -7.92
N GLU A 121 20.79 7.91 -7.39
CA GLU A 121 21.41 6.89 -6.55
C GLU A 121 20.49 6.60 -5.35
N ARG A 122 20.25 5.32 -5.06
CA ARG A 122 19.35 4.91 -3.99
C ARG A 122 19.98 5.27 -2.64
N ALA A 123 19.34 6.14 -1.90
CA ALA A 123 19.74 6.40 -0.52
C ALA A 123 19.57 5.14 0.35
N ASP A 124 20.51 4.89 1.25
CA ASP A 124 20.35 3.92 2.33
C ASP A 124 19.30 4.46 3.32
N GLY A 125 18.05 4.07 3.10
CA GLY A 125 16.94 4.58 3.90
C GLY A 125 15.66 3.79 3.70
N PRO A 126 14.54 4.26 4.25
CA PRO A 126 13.25 3.63 4.08
C PRO A 126 12.86 3.50 2.61
N VAL A 127 12.23 2.38 2.29
CA VAL A 127 11.70 2.11 0.96
C VAL A 127 10.23 1.72 1.07
N ALA A 128 9.40 2.29 0.20
CA ALA A 128 8.01 1.92 0.06
C ALA A 128 7.79 1.11 -1.21
N HIS A 129 6.94 0.09 -1.12
CA HIS A 129 6.53 -0.72 -2.27
C HIS A 129 5.03 -0.73 -2.41
N ILE A 130 4.56 -0.56 -3.64
CA ILE A 130 3.19 -0.84 -4.03
C ILE A 130 3.19 -1.96 -5.05
N VAL A 131 2.39 -2.99 -4.79
CA VAL A 131 2.26 -4.16 -5.68
C VAL A 131 0.80 -4.39 -5.96
N ARG A 132 0.43 -4.53 -7.23
CA ARG A 132 -0.91 -4.86 -7.68
C ARG A 132 -0.88 -6.08 -8.58
N LEU A 133 -1.79 -6.99 -8.30
CA LEU A 133 -2.02 -8.17 -9.14
C LEU A 133 -3.37 -8.02 -9.85
N ASP A 134 -3.44 -8.52 -11.07
CA ASP A 134 -4.69 -8.69 -11.80
C ASP A 134 -4.93 -10.20 -11.98
N LEU A 135 -5.80 -10.75 -11.14
CA LEU A 135 -5.98 -12.20 -11.00
C LEU A 135 -7.04 -12.73 -11.96
N SER A 136 -6.73 -13.86 -12.59
CA SER A 136 -7.74 -14.72 -13.22
C SER A 136 -8.62 -15.40 -12.14
N LEU A 137 -9.71 -16.04 -12.52
CA LEU A 137 -10.54 -16.78 -11.56
C LEU A 137 -9.72 -17.84 -10.79
N ARG A 138 -8.88 -18.62 -11.49
CA ARG A 138 -7.98 -19.59 -10.86
C ARG A 138 -6.95 -18.93 -9.94
N GLY A 139 -6.35 -17.83 -10.39
CA GLY A 139 -5.43 -17.03 -9.58
C GLY A 139 -6.10 -16.48 -8.33
N THR A 140 -7.35 -16.05 -8.42
CA THR A 140 -8.16 -15.59 -7.28
C THR A 140 -8.37 -16.70 -6.26
N LEU A 141 -8.76 -17.90 -6.71
CA LEU A 141 -8.93 -19.05 -5.81
C LEU A 141 -7.61 -19.46 -5.14
N ALA A 142 -6.51 -19.46 -5.89
CA ALA A 142 -5.18 -19.77 -5.34
C ALA A 142 -4.70 -18.71 -4.36
N MET A 143 -4.89 -17.43 -4.68
CA MET A 143 -4.51 -16.33 -3.80
C MET A 143 -5.24 -16.41 -2.47
N TRP A 144 -6.55 -16.47 -2.50
CA TRP A 144 -7.35 -16.41 -1.27
C TRP A 144 -7.49 -17.76 -0.56
N GLY A 145 -7.32 -18.88 -1.28
CA GLY A 145 -7.36 -20.24 -0.70
C GLY A 145 -6.08 -20.64 0.00
N SER A 146 -4.91 -20.24 -0.51
CA SER A 146 -3.62 -20.75 -0.04
C SER A 146 -2.56 -19.66 0.09
N ALA A 147 -2.34 -18.83 -0.95
CA ALA A 147 -1.19 -17.95 -1.01
C ALA A 147 -1.23 -16.88 0.08
N ALA A 148 -2.35 -16.17 0.22
CA ALA A 148 -2.47 -15.11 1.22
C ALA A 148 -2.42 -15.66 2.66
N PRO A 149 -3.10 -16.75 3.04
CA PRO A 149 -2.93 -17.35 4.35
C PRO A 149 -1.48 -17.72 4.67
N ASN A 150 -0.79 -18.38 3.73
CA ASN A 150 0.61 -18.76 3.92
C ASN A 150 1.53 -17.55 4.07
N LEU A 151 1.37 -16.54 3.19
CA LEU A 151 2.15 -15.31 3.27
C LEU A 151 2.04 -14.65 4.64
N LEU A 152 0.83 -14.56 5.15
CA LEU A 152 0.56 -13.83 6.38
C LEU A 152 0.95 -14.61 7.63
N HIS A 153 0.94 -15.94 7.57
CA HIS A 153 1.47 -16.80 8.62
C HIS A 153 2.99 -16.63 8.78
N HIS A 154 3.69 -16.33 7.69
CA HIS A 154 5.14 -16.16 7.64
C HIS A 154 5.57 -14.69 7.55
N LEU A 155 4.64 -13.74 7.73
CA LEU A 155 5.05 -12.34 7.87
C LEU A 155 6.00 -12.23 9.06
N PRO A 156 7.22 -11.76 8.85
CA PRO A 156 8.20 -11.70 9.91
C PRO A 156 7.69 -10.81 11.05
N GLU A 157 7.97 -11.18 12.28
CA GLU A 157 7.94 -10.29 13.44
C GLU A 157 9.02 -9.20 13.32
N SER A 158 9.33 -8.83 12.12
CA SER A 158 10.45 -8.00 11.77
C SER A 158 10.15 -6.55 12.15
N THR A 159 10.96 -6.00 13.00
CA THR A 159 11.03 -4.56 13.26
C THR A 159 11.40 -3.75 12.02
N GLU A 160 11.76 -4.43 10.94
CA GLU A 160 12.14 -3.84 9.65
C GLU A 160 10.94 -3.45 8.78
N LEU A 161 9.77 -4.08 8.96
CA LEU A 161 8.52 -3.68 8.33
C LEU A 161 7.87 -2.55 9.15
N LEU A 162 7.96 -1.33 8.67
CA LEU A 162 7.42 -0.14 9.34
C LEU A 162 5.91 -0.01 9.16
N LEU A 163 5.41 -0.40 7.99
CA LEU A 163 3.99 -0.40 7.66
C LEU A 163 3.69 -1.47 6.60
N GLY A 164 2.60 -2.21 6.77
CA GLY A 164 2.13 -3.17 5.78
C GLY A 164 0.61 -3.18 5.70
N LEU A 165 0.06 -2.88 4.53
CA LEU A 165 -1.38 -2.79 4.28
C LEU A 165 -1.79 -3.71 3.13
N PRO A 166 -2.67 -4.68 3.38
CA PRO A 166 -3.41 -5.37 2.33
C PRO A 166 -4.55 -4.48 1.85
N LEU A 167 -4.60 -4.26 0.55
CA LEU A 167 -5.51 -3.34 -0.12
C LEU A 167 -6.26 -4.05 -1.23
N VAL A 168 -7.34 -3.45 -1.67
CA VAL A 168 -8.15 -3.96 -2.78
C VAL A 168 -8.49 -2.83 -3.74
N ASP A 169 -8.13 -2.99 -5.01
CA ASP A 169 -8.55 -2.10 -6.10
C ASP A 169 -9.94 -2.52 -6.63
N ARG A 170 -10.08 -3.80 -6.94
CA ARG A 170 -11.38 -4.44 -7.20
C ARG A 170 -11.52 -5.66 -6.32
N PRO A 171 -12.65 -5.84 -5.65
CA PRO A 171 -12.86 -6.97 -4.75
C PRO A 171 -12.47 -8.30 -5.40
N TYR A 172 -11.71 -9.09 -4.67
CA TYR A 172 -11.23 -10.44 -4.97
C TYR A 172 -10.25 -10.59 -6.13
N VAL A 173 -10.36 -9.80 -7.20
CA VAL A 173 -9.60 -10.01 -8.44
C VAL A 173 -8.38 -9.10 -8.58
N GLN A 174 -8.34 -8.00 -7.83
CA GLN A 174 -7.24 -7.05 -7.90
C GLN A 174 -6.71 -6.68 -6.50
N PRO A 175 -6.04 -7.64 -5.82
CA PRO A 175 -5.34 -7.33 -4.59
C PRO A 175 -4.18 -6.37 -4.84
N VAL A 176 -3.99 -5.47 -3.90
CA VAL A 176 -2.90 -4.52 -3.85
C VAL A 176 -2.23 -4.66 -2.48
N SER A 177 -0.94 -4.45 -2.39
CA SER A 177 -0.25 -4.24 -1.12
C SER A 177 0.52 -2.94 -1.16
N PHE A 178 0.53 -2.24 -0.03
CA PHE A 178 1.46 -1.15 0.24
C PHE A 178 2.28 -1.52 1.46
N SER A 179 3.60 -1.41 1.34
CA SER A 179 4.50 -1.71 2.46
C SER A 179 5.64 -0.70 2.51
N VAL A 180 6.01 -0.32 3.72
CA VAL A 180 7.16 0.56 4.00
C VAL A 180 8.14 -0.23 4.85
N TRP A 181 9.38 -0.30 4.43
CA TRP A 181 10.46 -1.02 5.04
C TRP A 181 11.56 -0.06 5.50
N ARG A 182 12.25 -0.42 6.55
CA ARG A 182 13.34 0.40 7.09
C ARG A 182 14.50 0.54 6.10
N THR A 183 14.78 -0.50 5.33
CA THR A 183 15.86 -0.53 4.33
C THR A 183 15.45 -1.29 3.08
N THR A 184 16.11 -0.99 1.96
CA THR A 184 15.98 -1.77 0.72
C THR A 184 16.44 -3.23 0.91
N ALA A 185 17.44 -3.46 1.74
CA ALA A 185 17.95 -4.80 2.02
C ALA A 185 16.91 -5.67 2.72
N SER A 186 16.20 -5.12 3.72
CA SER A 186 15.14 -5.85 4.42
C SER A 186 13.94 -6.16 3.50
N ALA A 187 13.52 -5.19 2.69
CA ALA A 187 12.49 -5.42 1.66
C ALA A 187 12.88 -6.52 0.66
N THR A 188 14.12 -6.50 0.20
CA THR A 188 14.66 -7.50 -0.74
C THR A 188 14.73 -8.89 -0.09
N THR A 189 15.17 -8.97 1.16
CA THR A 189 15.20 -10.22 1.93
C THR A 189 13.81 -10.81 2.06
N PHE A 190 12.81 -10.02 2.41
CA PHE A 190 11.43 -10.47 2.45
C PHE A 190 10.95 -10.95 1.09
N ALA A 191 11.16 -10.16 0.04
CA ALA A 191 10.63 -10.48 -1.29
C ALA A 191 11.22 -11.77 -1.89
N TYR A 192 12.49 -12.07 -1.65
CA TYR A 192 13.22 -13.12 -2.37
C TYR A 192 13.73 -14.26 -1.50
N ARG A 193 13.85 -14.09 -0.18
CA ARG A 193 14.43 -15.10 0.73
C ARG A 193 13.39 -15.70 1.68
N GLU A 194 12.35 -14.95 2.06
CA GLU A 194 11.29 -15.48 2.93
C GLU A 194 10.49 -16.58 2.23
N GLN A 195 10.48 -17.77 2.86
CA GLN A 195 9.87 -18.96 2.27
C GLN A 195 8.37 -18.76 2.02
N GLY A 196 7.64 -18.20 2.97
CA GLY A 196 6.19 -17.95 2.85
C GLY A 196 5.83 -17.04 1.67
N HIS A 197 6.63 -16.00 1.41
CA HIS A 197 6.44 -15.11 0.27
C HIS A 197 6.75 -15.81 -1.06
N ARG A 198 7.83 -16.58 -1.12
CA ARG A 198 8.18 -17.39 -2.31
C ARG A 198 7.12 -18.42 -2.64
N ASP A 199 6.60 -19.12 -1.63
CA ASP A 199 5.55 -20.11 -1.81
C ASP A 199 4.23 -19.48 -2.28
N ALA A 200 3.89 -18.30 -1.76
CA ALA A 200 2.73 -17.54 -2.21
C ALA A 200 2.86 -17.13 -3.68
N ILE A 201 4.00 -16.58 -4.09
CA ILE A 201 4.28 -16.26 -5.50
C ILE A 201 4.18 -17.49 -6.38
N ALA A 202 4.85 -18.61 -6.00
CA ALA A 202 4.82 -19.83 -6.76
C ALA A 202 3.41 -20.44 -6.87
N CYS A 203 2.59 -20.32 -5.83
CA CYS A 203 1.19 -20.75 -5.84
C CYS A 203 0.38 -19.97 -6.88
N VAL A 204 0.49 -18.65 -6.89
CA VAL A 204 -0.24 -17.79 -7.84
C VAL A 204 0.29 -18.00 -9.27
N GLN A 205 1.60 -18.12 -9.46
CA GLN A 205 2.21 -18.39 -10.78
C GLN A 205 1.74 -19.70 -11.40
N ARG A 206 1.65 -20.77 -10.61
CA ARG A 206 1.13 -22.08 -11.09
C ARG A 206 -0.35 -22.03 -11.46
N SER A 207 -1.12 -21.18 -10.83
CA SER A 207 -2.57 -21.08 -11.03
C SER A 207 -2.97 -20.11 -12.13
N GLN A 208 -2.05 -19.29 -12.62
CA GLN A 208 -2.33 -18.23 -13.57
C GLN A 208 -1.21 -18.11 -14.61
N THR A 209 -1.57 -18.30 -15.89
CA THR A 209 -0.67 -18.01 -17.00
C THR A 209 -0.49 -16.49 -17.16
N ASN A 210 0.70 -16.06 -17.59
CA ASN A 210 1.04 -14.66 -17.85
C ASN A 210 0.89 -13.74 -16.62
N LEU A 211 1.25 -14.22 -15.43
CA LEU A 211 1.22 -13.40 -14.22
C LEU A 211 2.08 -12.13 -14.37
N LEU A 212 3.22 -12.21 -15.05
CA LEU A 212 4.13 -11.08 -15.26
C LEU A 212 3.50 -9.94 -16.07
N ASP A 213 2.60 -10.26 -17.00
CA ASP A 213 1.87 -9.28 -17.79
C ASP A 213 0.73 -8.61 -17.01
N ARG A 214 0.39 -9.21 -15.86
CA ARG A 214 -0.74 -8.80 -14.99
C ARG A 214 -0.30 -8.31 -13.62
N TYR A 215 0.99 -8.03 -13.50
CA TYR A 215 1.63 -7.60 -12.28
C TYR A 215 2.17 -6.18 -12.46
N SER A 216 1.86 -5.31 -11.52
CA SER A 216 2.37 -3.96 -11.47
C SER A 216 3.09 -3.73 -10.15
N THR A 217 4.24 -3.10 -10.19
CA THR A 217 4.99 -2.76 -8.99
C THR A 217 5.63 -1.40 -9.10
N GLY A 218 5.63 -0.67 -7.98
CA GLY A 218 6.41 0.53 -7.79
C GLY A 218 7.24 0.43 -6.52
N SER A 219 8.51 0.82 -6.65
CA SER A 219 9.42 1.04 -5.53
C SER A 219 9.67 2.54 -5.41
N PHE A 220 9.59 3.07 -4.21
CA PHE A 220 9.65 4.50 -3.94
C PHE A 220 10.55 4.79 -2.73
N GLU A 221 11.14 5.96 -2.73
CA GLU A 221 11.70 6.59 -1.53
C GLU A 221 10.57 7.38 -0.83
N PRO A 222 10.14 6.98 0.38
CA PRO A 222 9.22 7.78 1.16
C PRO A 222 10.00 8.87 1.90
N TYR A 223 10.10 10.05 1.29
CA TYR A 223 10.95 11.13 1.80
C TYR A 223 10.26 12.05 2.81
N ARG A 224 8.93 11.96 2.91
CA ARG A 224 8.13 12.69 3.90
C ARG A 224 6.91 11.88 4.30
N CYS A 225 6.57 11.93 5.58
CA CYS A 225 5.34 11.35 6.11
C CYS A 225 4.74 12.28 7.16
N GLU A 226 3.48 12.64 7.00
CA GLU A 226 2.73 13.49 7.92
C GLU A 226 1.49 12.78 8.44
N GLY A 227 1.17 13.08 9.70
CA GLY A 227 0.09 12.41 10.42
C GLY A 227 0.48 11.06 10.97
N THR A 228 -0.51 10.25 11.31
CA THR A 228 -0.31 8.96 11.98
C THR A 228 -1.19 7.87 11.37
N TRP A 229 -0.79 6.63 11.61
CA TRP A 229 -1.60 5.45 11.39
C TRP A 229 -1.48 4.54 12.62
N LYS A 230 -2.61 4.27 13.28
CA LYS A 230 -2.67 3.57 14.57
C LYS A 230 -1.84 4.27 15.65
N GLY A 231 -1.94 5.59 15.69
CA GLY A 231 -1.26 6.44 16.66
C GLY A 231 0.24 6.63 16.42
N ASN A 232 0.81 6.06 15.35
CA ASN A 232 2.25 6.15 15.06
C ASN A 232 2.51 6.75 13.68
N ASN A 233 3.54 7.58 13.57
CA ASN A 233 4.07 7.96 12.26
C ASN A 233 5.04 6.88 11.78
N PRO A 234 4.78 6.22 10.63
CA PRO A 234 5.59 5.08 10.18
C PRO A 234 7.05 5.43 9.84
N LEU A 235 7.35 6.70 9.56
CA LEU A 235 8.72 7.15 9.29
C LEU A 235 9.39 7.82 10.50
N ALA A 236 8.70 7.93 11.63
CA ALA A 236 9.33 8.46 12.83
C ALA A 236 10.50 7.57 13.27
N PRO A 237 11.57 8.16 13.81
CA PRO A 237 12.65 7.38 14.43
C PRO A 237 12.06 6.44 15.49
N ALA A 238 12.57 5.21 15.56
CA ALA A 238 12.18 4.31 16.63
C ALA A 238 12.43 4.98 17.99
N PRO A 239 11.49 4.88 18.95
CA PRO A 239 11.74 5.39 20.29
C PRO A 239 13.02 4.73 20.85
N PRO A 240 13.83 5.46 21.61
CA PRO A 240 15.01 4.88 22.21
C PRO A 240 14.61 3.64 23.04
N PRO A 241 15.43 2.59 23.06
CA PRO A 241 15.15 1.41 23.85
C PRO A 241 14.89 1.84 25.29
N ASN A 242 13.75 1.40 25.82
CA ASN A 242 13.35 1.74 27.17
C ASN A 242 14.43 1.19 28.12
N THR A 243 15.34 2.03 28.57
CA THR A 243 16.29 1.72 29.64
C THR A 243 15.50 1.73 30.94
N ALA A 244 14.60 0.76 31.10
CA ALA A 244 14.02 0.47 32.41
C ALA A 244 15.14 0.00 33.32
N ARG A 245 15.45 0.84 34.30
CA ARG A 245 16.31 0.52 35.45
C ARG A 245 15.58 -0.41 36.41
#